data_534bceeb3e51d54e927666bc0b94f8f7
#
_entry.id   534bceeb3e51d54e927666bc0b94f8f7
#
_cell.length_a   1.000
_cell.length_b   1.000
_cell.length_c   1.000
_cell.angle_alpha   90.00
_cell.angle_beta   90.00
_cell.angle_gamma   90.00
#
_symmetry.space_group_name_H-M   'P 1'
#
loop_
_entity.id
_entity.type
_entity.pdbx_description
1 polymer ?
#
loop_
_entity_poly.entity_id
_entity_poly.type
_entity_poly.pdbx_seq_one_letter_code
_entity_poly.pdbx_strand_id
1 'polypeptide(L)'
;IGRYAIAAAMNEVLTRAERVDQMEIRVCAPLEEKKTHLYDVKAEAARCAREHGQTFWEPEIIRAAWAACTFVQVNALAADVKQQAWNKETMRAGQDIVLTKWIGLEGTLRVLDEKRRELGKRFSGTFLHQVEEFRETIFAEREIRVAKAGGVSVMRQVGEGGIFAALYRLAKEADTGLVVDLKAMPVRQETIEICEYYKLNPYQLASTGNILMICDDGEALADALRKEETEAAVIGRLTDNNDKIIQNGEDIRYIDRPAPDELMKI
;
A
#
# COMPACT_ATOMS: atom_id res chain seq x y z
N ILE A 1 14.80 3.07 1.27
CA ILE A 1 14.03 2.17 0.39
C ILE A 1 13.73 0.84 1.07
N GLY A 2 14.56 0.38 2.00
CA GLY A 2 14.37 -0.89 2.72
C GLY A 2 13.04 -0.95 3.49
N ARG A 3 12.65 0.12 4.16
CA ARG A 3 11.38 0.22 4.90
C ARG A 3 10.16 -0.08 4.03
N TYR A 4 10.10 0.47 2.83
CA TYR A 4 8.96 0.25 1.92
C TYR A 4 8.84 -1.22 1.51
N ALA A 5 9.95 -1.86 1.18
CA ALA A 5 9.98 -3.27 0.81
C ALA A 5 9.58 -4.19 1.98
N ILE A 6 10.05 -3.88 3.20
CA ILE A 6 9.65 -4.61 4.42
C ILE A 6 8.15 -4.46 4.67
N ALA A 7 7.63 -3.22 4.67
CA ALA A 7 6.21 -2.96 4.89
C ALA A 7 5.34 -3.68 3.84
N ALA A 8 5.70 -3.58 2.56
CA ALA A 8 4.96 -4.22 1.48
C ALA A 8 4.90 -5.75 1.65
N ALA A 9 6.03 -6.39 1.95
CA ALA A 9 6.08 -7.84 2.13
C ALA A 9 5.34 -8.31 3.38
N MET A 10 5.48 -7.60 4.51
CA MET A 10 4.77 -7.90 5.75
C MET A 10 3.26 -7.80 5.58
N ASN A 11 2.80 -6.65 5.13
CA ASN A 11 1.36 -6.39 4.97
C ASN A 11 0.72 -7.43 4.05
N GLU A 12 1.35 -7.76 2.91
CA GLU A 12 0.80 -8.74 1.97
C GLU A 12 0.68 -10.14 2.61
N VAL A 13 1.71 -10.61 3.31
CA VAL A 13 1.66 -11.90 4.00
C VAL A 13 0.61 -11.90 5.10
N LEU A 14 0.56 -10.84 5.92
CA LEU A 14 -0.38 -10.73 7.02
C LEU A 14 -1.84 -10.70 6.57
N THR A 15 -2.16 -10.27 5.35
CA THR A 15 -3.54 -10.40 4.82
C THR A 15 -3.98 -11.86 4.69
N ARG A 16 -3.06 -12.83 4.64
CA ARG A 16 -3.31 -14.26 4.35
C ARG A 16 -2.83 -15.20 5.45
N ALA A 17 -1.93 -14.75 6.33
CA ALA A 17 -1.33 -15.55 7.40
C ALA A 17 -1.44 -14.81 8.73
N GLU A 18 -1.38 -15.54 9.83
CA GLU A 18 -1.46 -14.92 11.17
C GLU A 18 -0.19 -14.17 11.56
N ARG A 19 0.94 -14.61 11.00
CA ARG A 19 2.25 -14.00 11.25
C ARG A 19 3.20 -14.19 10.08
N VAL A 20 4.27 -13.43 10.07
CA VAL A 20 5.43 -13.68 9.23
C VAL A 20 6.40 -14.56 10.05
N ASP A 21 6.76 -15.72 9.52
CA ASP A 21 7.68 -16.64 10.21
C ASP A 21 9.15 -16.31 9.92
N GLN A 22 9.45 -15.88 8.68
CA GLN A 22 10.80 -15.60 8.24
C GLN A 22 10.81 -14.61 7.08
N MET A 23 11.87 -13.79 7.01
CA MET A 23 12.12 -12.91 5.86
C MET A 23 13.46 -13.20 5.21
N GLU A 24 13.50 -13.07 3.89
CA GLU A 24 14.72 -12.98 3.08
C GLU A 24 14.81 -11.56 2.53
N ILE A 25 15.94 -10.91 2.75
CA ILE A 25 16.18 -9.52 2.34
C ILE A 25 17.38 -9.47 1.41
N ARG A 26 17.21 -8.93 0.21
CA ARG A 26 18.29 -8.75 -0.77
C ARG A 26 18.35 -7.29 -1.22
N VAL A 27 19.54 -6.72 -1.18
CA VAL A 27 19.85 -5.40 -1.75
C VAL A 27 20.50 -5.66 -3.10
N CYS A 28 19.78 -5.36 -4.18
CA CYS A 28 20.24 -5.53 -5.55
C CYS A 28 20.71 -4.17 -6.09
N ALA A 29 21.84 -4.14 -6.79
CA ALA A 29 22.44 -2.89 -7.23
C ALA A 29 23.29 -3.04 -8.50
N PRO A 30 23.52 -1.94 -9.26
CA PRO A 30 24.50 -1.88 -10.32
C PRO A 30 25.92 -2.20 -9.81
N LEU A 31 26.81 -2.62 -10.73
CA LEU A 31 28.20 -2.95 -10.38
C LEU A 31 28.96 -1.74 -9.81
N GLU A 32 28.66 -0.55 -10.30
CA GLU A 32 29.35 0.70 -9.96
C GLU A 32 28.82 1.37 -8.69
N GLU A 33 27.73 0.85 -8.10
CA GLU A 33 27.13 1.46 -6.91
C GLU A 33 28.12 1.49 -5.73
N LYS A 34 28.08 2.58 -4.97
CA LYS A 34 28.98 2.77 -3.82
C LYS A 34 28.70 1.75 -2.72
N LYS A 35 29.74 1.06 -2.26
CA LYS A 35 29.62 0.08 -1.18
C LYS A 35 28.98 0.67 0.08
N THR A 36 29.37 1.90 0.46
CA THR A 36 28.81 2.59 1.63
C THR A 36 27.30 2.72 1.53
N HIS A 37 26.78 3.17 0.38
CA HIS A 37 25.35 3.28 0.15
C HIS A 37 24.63 1.91 0.28
N LEU A 38 25.21 0.85 -0.28
CA LEU A 38 24.62 -0.50 -0.18
C LEU A 38 24.57 -1.02 1.26
N TYR A 39 25.62 -0.75 2.05
CA TYR A 39 25.62 -1.12 3.48
C TYR A 39 24.60 -0.30 4.28
N ASP A 40 24.42 0.99 3.97
CA ASP A 40 23.41 1.84 4.61
C ASP A 40 21.99 1.33 4.31
N VAL A 41 21.69 0.98 3.05
CA VAL A 41 20.40 0.40 2.64
C VAL A 41 20.17 -0.96 3.32
N LYS A 42 21.19 -1.83 3.35
CA LYS A 42 21.14 -3.11 4.04
C LYS A 42 20.85 -2.94 5.53
N ALA A 43 21.56 -2.02 6.18
CA ALA A 43 21.40 -1.74 7.61
C ALA A 43 20.02 -1.14 7.93
N GLU A 44 19.51 -0.25 7.07
CA GLU A 44 18.15 0.31 7.19
C GLU A 44 17.10 -0.80 7.13
N ALA A 45 17.15 -1.67 6.11
CA ALA A 45 16.20 -2.77 5.96
C ALA A 45 16.23 -3.73 7.15
N ALA A 46 17.43 -4.15 7.57
CA ALA A 46 17.59 -5.03 8.73
C ALA A 46 17.11 -4.39 10.04
N ARG A 47 17.34 -3.09 10.23
CA ARG A 47 16.83 -2.35 11.38
C ARG A 47 15.32 -2.31 11.38
N CYS A 48 14.71 -1.94 10.25
CA CYS A 48 13.26 -1.88 10.09
C CYS A 48 12.60 -3.23 10.40
N ALA A 49 13.13 -4.34 9.86
CA ALA A 49 12.63 -5.67 10.16
C ALA A 49 12.69 -5.99 11.67
N ARG A 50 13.79 -5.64 12.35
CA ARG A 50 13.92 -5.83 13.81
C ARG A 50 12.96 -4.97 14.62
N GLU A 51 12.76 -3.70 14.24
CA GLU A 51 11.82 -2.78 14.90
C GLU A 51 10.38 -3.34 14.88
N HIS A 52 10.03 -4.08 13.83
CA HIS A 52 8.75 -4.79 13.69
C HIS A 52 8.78 -6.25 14.17
N GLY A 53 9.79 -6.64 14.96
CA GLY A 53 9.88 -7.97 15.57
C GLY A 53 10.04 -9.12 14.58
N GLN A 54 10.49 -8.85 13.35
CA GLN A 54 10.56 -9.87 12.32
C GLN A 54 11.86 -10.69 12.43
N THR A 55 11.73 -12.00 12.21
CA THR A 55 12.87 -12.88 12.00
C THR A 55 13.30 -12.86 10.54
N PHE A 56 14.59 -12.76 10.28
CA PHE A 56 15.13 -12.72 8.92
C PHE A 56 16.53 -13.33 8.83
N TRP A 57 16.87 -13.87 7.67
CA TRP A 57 18.24 -14.27 7.37
C TRP A 57 19.12 -13.03 7.18
N GLU A 58 20.43 -13.19 7.40
CA GLU A 58 21.37 -12.07 7.18
C GLU A 58 21.17 -11.49 5.77
N PRO A 59 20.86 -10.19 5.64
CA PRO A 59 20.57 -9.61 4.34
C PRO A 59 21.75 -9.68 3.38
N GLU A 60 21.48 -10.03 2.13
CA GLU A 60 22.49 -10.16 1.09
C GLU A 60 22.59 -8.89 0.24
N ILE A 61 23.81 -8.63 -0.28
CA ILE A 61 24.06 -7.60 -1.30
C ILE A 61 24.41 -8.30 -2.60
N ILE A 62 23.59 -8.10 -3.63
CA ILE A 62 23.76 -8.64 -4.97
C ILE A 62 24.11 -7.51 -5.93
N ARG A 63 25.30 -7.55 -6.53
CA ARG A 63 25.72 -6.62 -7.57
C ARG A 63 25.63 -7.27 -8.93
N ALA A 64 24.94 -6.66 -9.88
CA ALA A 64 24.71 -7.27 -11.17
C ALA A 64 24.67 -6.23 -12.30
N ALA A 65 25.22 -6.62 -13.45
CA ALA A 65 25.23 -5.75 -14.63
C ALA A 65 23.83 -5.47 -15.21
N TRP A 66 22.85 -6.32 -14.90
CA TRP A 66 21.45 -6.11 -15.33
C TRP A 66 20.67 -5.15 -14.44
N ALA A 67 21.16 -4.81 -13.26
CA ALA A 67 20.50 -3.87 -12.37
C ALA A 67 20.73 -2.42 -12.83
N ALA A 68 19.67 -1.71 -13.18
CA ALA A 68 19.74 -0.32 -13.60
C ALA A 68 19.81 0.68 -12.42
N CYS A 69 19.33 0.26 -11.23
CA CYS A 69 19.34 1.05 -10.01
C CYS A 69 19.44 0.14 -8.78
N THR A 70 19.66 0.74 -7.62
CA THR A 70 19.60 0.02 -6.35
C THR A 70 18.15 -0.18 -5.92
N PHE A 71 17.78 -1.42 -5.60
CA PHE A 71 16.47 -1.76 -5.06
C PHE A 71 16.57 -2.82 -3.97
N VAL A 72 15.54 -2.93 -3.14
CA VAL A 72 15.45 -3.95 -2.10
C VAL A 72 14.34 -4.92 -2.44
N GLN A 73 14.68 -6.20 -2.47
CA GLN A 73 13.74 -7.30 -2.59
C GLN A 73 13.55 -7.94 -1.21
N VAL A 74 12.30 -8.14 -0.83
CA VAL A 74 11.93 -8.85 0.41
C VAL A 74 10.97 -9.98 0.07
N ASN A 75 11.31 -11.17 0.51
CA ASN A 75 10.41 -12.32 0.51
C ASN A 75 10.01 -12.60 1.96
N ALA A 76 8.75 -12.41 2.29
CA ALA A 76 8.20 -12.78 3.58
C ALA A 76 7.53 -14.16 3.48
N LEU A 77 7.81 -15.03 4.43
CA LEU A 77 7.37 -16.42 4.44
C LEU A 77 6.48 -16.67 5.66
N ALA A 78 5.42 -17.44 5.47
CA ALA A 78 4.57 -17.93 6.54
C ALA A 78 4.15 -19.37 6.25
N ALA A 79 4.07 -20.21 7.29
CA ALA A 79 3.70 -21.62 7.16
C ALA A 79 2.18 -21.82 7.08
N ASP A 80 1.41 -20.88 7.62
CA ASP A 80 -0.06 -20.95 7.78
C ASP A 80 -0.83 -20.12 6.73
N VAL A 81 -0.24 -19.90 5.57
CA VAL A 81 -0.88 -19.12 4.49
C VAL A 81 -2.21 -19.76 4.09
N LYS A 82 -3.29 -19.06 4.38
CA LYS A 82 -4.63 -19.43 3.90
C LYS A 82 -4.74 -19.08 2.42
N GLN A 83 -5.01 -20.09 1.60
CA GLN A 83 -5.23 -19.91 0.16
C GLN A 83 -6.60 -19.26 -0.17
N GLN A 84 -7.10 -18.38 0.66
CA GLN A 84 -8.29 -17.62 0.31
C GLN A 84 -7.88 -16.53 -0.68
N ALA A 85 -7.80 -16.96 -1.92
CA ALA A 85 -7.61 -16.05 -3.02
C ALA A 85 -8.88 -15.19 -3.18
N TRP A 86 -8.69 -14.00 -3.65
CA TRP A 86 -9.74 -13.17 -4.20
C TRP A 86 -10.36 -13.93 -5.38
N ASN A 87 -11.52 -14.50 -5.18
CA ASN A 87 -12.21 -15.24 -6.22
C ASN A 87 -13.73 -15.01 -6.11
N LYS A 88 -14.43 -15.44 -7.15
CA LYS A 88 -15.87 -15.29 -7.26
C LYS A 88 -16.66 -16.00 -6.14
N GLU A 89 -16.06 -17.01 -5.50
CA GLU A 89 -16.72 -17.79 -4.45
C GLU A 89 -16.71 -17.06 -3.10
N THR A 90 -15.70 -16.20 -2.88
CA THR A 90 -15.51 -15.46 -1.62
C THR A 90 -16.11 -14.06 -1.66
N MET A 91 -16.45 -13.56 -2.85
CA MET A 91 -16.99 -12.22 -3.05
C MET A 91 -18.35 -12.27 -3.77
N ARG A 92 -19.27 -11.43 -3.34
CA ARG A 92 -20.62 -11.35 -3.91
C ARG A 92 -21.08 -9.90 -4.06
N ALA A 93 -21.96 -9.66 -5.02
CA ALA A 93 -22.60 -8.37 -5.19
C ALA A 93 -23.30 -7.91 -3.90
N GLY A 94 -23.23 -6.61 -3.64
CA GLY A 94 -23.80 -5.98 -2.48
C GLY A 94 -22.85 -5.86 -1.29
N GLN A 95 -21.72 -6.58 -1.27
CA GLN A 95 -20.71 -6.42 -0.22
C GLN A 95 -20.02 -5.05 -0.32
N ASP A 96 -19.72 -4.49 0.85
CA ASP A 96 -19.04 -3.22 0.96
C ASP A 96 -17.52 -3.35 0.73
N ILE A 97 -16.96 -2.30 0.16
CA ILE A 97 -15.52 -2.11 -0.02
C ILE A 97 -15.04 -1.11 1.02
N VAL A 98 -14.25 -1.57 1.98
CA VAL A 98 -13.65 -0.73 3.02
C VAL A 98 -12.19 -0.49 2.69
N LEU A 99 -11.73 0.75 2.84
CA LEU A 99 -10.35 1.16 2.70
C LEU A 99 -9.82 1.68 4.03
N THR A 100 -8.65 1.21 4.44
CA THR A 100 -7.98 1.72 5.64
C THR A 100 -7.01 2.85 5.32
N LYS A 101 -6.86 3.80 6.24
CA LYS A 101 -5.92 4.93 6.17
C LYS A 101 -6.15 5.83 4.94
N TRP A 102 -5.07 6.46 4.47
CA TRP A 102 -5.09 7.47 3.42
C TRP A 102 -4.31 6.99 2.20
N ILE A 103 -4.86 7.17 1.00
CA ILE A 103 -4.18 6.81 -0.25
C ILE A 103 -2.90 7.63 -0.47
N GLY A 104 -1.95 7.06 -1.23
CA GLY A 104 -0.72 7.73 -1.66
C GLY A 104 0.35 7.90 -0.59
N LEU A 105 0.24 7.26 0.60
CA LEU A 105 1.21 7.42 1.70
C LEU A 105 2.64 7.08 1.30
N GLU A 106 2.86 5.88 0.74
CA GLU A 106 4.20 5.46 0.29
C GLU A 106 4.75 6.40 -0.77
N GLY A 107 3.93 6.70 -1.80
CA GLY A 107 4.38 7.55 -2.89
C GLY A 107 4.76 8.95 -2.43
N THR A 108 3.99 9.54 -1.52
CA THR A 108 4.29 10.84 -0.92
C THR A 108 5.61 10.82 -0.15
N LEU A 109 5.86 9.77 0.63
CA LEU A 109 7.14 9.56 1.32
C LEU A 109 8.31 9.40 0.35
N ARG A 110 8.12 8.65 -0.72
CA ARG A 110 9.18 8.45 -1.74
C ARG A 110 9.51 9.75 -2.46
N VAL A 111 8.50 10.55 -2.78
CA VAL A 111 8.73 11.91 -3.32
C VAL A 111 9.51 12.75 -2.31
N LEU A 112 9.16 12.72 -1.02
CA LEU A 112 9.91 13.43 0.01
C LEU A 112 11.37 12.96 0.10
N ASP A 113 11.60 11.65 0.08
CA ASP A 113 12.96 11.09 0.19
C ASP A 113 13.84 11.50 -1.00
N GLU A 114 13.30 11.52 -2.20
CA GLU A 114 14.04 11.86 -3.42
C GLU A 114 14.19 13.37 -3.66
N LYS A 115 13.14 14.14 -3.38
CA LYS A 115 13.05 15.57 -3.72
C LYS A 115 13.11 16.50 -2.50
N ARG A 116 13.61 16.02 -1.35
CA ARG A 116 13.61 16.75 -0.08
C ARG A 116 14.15 18.19 -0.19
N ARG A 117 15.25 18.40 -0.92
CA ARG A 117 15.84 19.73 -1.10
C ARG A 117 14.95 20.68 -1.91
N GLU A 118 14.24 20.15 -2.89
CA GLU A 118 13.32 20.90 -3.73
C GLU A 118 12.06 21.25 -2.94
N LEU A 119 11.46 20.25 -2.29
CA LEU A 119 10.30 20.44 -1.42
C LEU A 119 10.56 21.45 -0.30
N GLY A 120 11.77 21.46 0.30
CA GLY A 120 12.17 22.42 1.33
C GLY A 120 12.25 23.88 0.87
N LYS A 121 12.26 24.14 -0.44
CA LYS A 121 12.14 25.51 -1.00
C LYS A 121 10.68 25.97 -1.10
N ARG A 122 9.74 25.04 -1.14
CA ARG A 122 8.30 25.29 -1.38
C ARG A 122 7.47 25.18 -0.10
N PHE A 123 7.75 24.17 0.71
CA PHE A 123 6.98 23.81 1.90
C PHE A 123 7.76 24.09 3.19
N SER A 124 7.02 24.36 4.26
CA SER A 124 7.63 24.58 5.58
C SER A 124 8.25 23.31 6.16
N GLY A 125 9.19 23.47 7.11
CA GLY A 125 9.75 22.32 7.84
C GLY A 125 8.70 21.51 8.60
N THR A 126 7.66 22.17 9.14
CA THR A 126 6.53 21.51 9.82
C THR A 126 5.75 20.63 8.85
N PHE A 127 5.45 21.12 7.65
CA PHE A 127 4.76 20.34 6.62
C PHE A 127 5.57 19.09 6.23
N LEU A 128 6.87 19.24 6.00
CA LEU A 128 7.72 18.09 5.65
C LEU A 128 7.82 17.08 6.80
N HIS A 129 7.80 17.54 8.04
CA HIS A 129 7.76 16.66 9.21
C HIS A 129 6.45 15.86 9.28
N GLN A 130 5.30 16.49 9.01
CA GLN A 130 4.02 15.79 8.91
C GLN A 130 4.03 14.67 7.87
N VAL A 131 4.69 14.90 6.71
CA VAL A 131 4.89 13.83 5.71
C VAL A 131 5.77 12.71 6.26
N GLU A 132 6.83 13.03 7.03
CA GLU A 132 7.69 12.02 7.65
C GLU A 132 6.95 11.10 8.63
N GLU A 133 5.91 11.58 9.30
CA GLU A 133 5.08 10.79 10.21
C GLU A 133 4.35 9.63 9.48
N PHE A 134 4.19 9.72 8.16
CA PHE A 134 3.62 8.60 7.37
C PHE A 134 4.49 7.34 7.39
N ARG A 135 5.77 7.42 7.82
CA ARG A 135 6.70 6.27 7.82
C ARG A 135 6.21 5.10 8.67
N GLU A 136 5.55 5.37 9.77
CA GLU A 136 4.98 4.32 10.63
C GLU A 136 3.60 3.86 10.15
N THR A 137 2.89 4.74 9.45
CA THR A 137 1.54 4.42 8.97
C THR A 137 1.51 3.47 7.76
N ILE A 138 2.64 3.22 7.10
CA ILE A 138 2.70 2.25 6.00
C ILE A 138 2.66 0.77 6.46
N PHE A 139 2.78 0.50 7.76
CA PHE A 139 2.60 -0.83 8.34
C PHE A 139 1.14 -1.03 8.73
N ALA A 140 0.54 -2.18 8.39
CA ALA A 140 -0.90 -2.44 8.51
C ALA A 140 -1.25 -3.62 9.43
N GLU A 141 -0.36 -3.97 10.37
CA GLU A 141 -0.55 -5.11 11.27
C GLU A 141 -1.80 -4.96 12.15
N ARG A 142 -2.04 -3.74 12.67
CA ARG A 142 -3.19 -3.44 13.51
C ARG A 142 -4.50 -3.61 12.75
N GLU A 143 -4.59 -2.99 11.59
CA GLU A 143 -5.77 -3.01 10.72
C GLU A 143 -6.14 -4.43 10.30
N ILE A 144 -5.16 -5.20 9.88
CA ILE A 144 -5.34 -6.59 9.45
C ILE A 144 -5.80 -7.46 10.64
N ARG A 145 -5.23 -7.26 11.83
CA ARG A 145 -5.63 -7.98 13.04
C ARG A 145 -7.08 -7.67 13.42
N VAL A 146 -7.49 -6.40 13.41
CA VAL A 146 -8.87 -5.98 13.71
C VAL A 146 -9.85 -6.59 12.71
N ALA A 147 -9.52 -6.51 11.42
CA ALA A 147 -10.36 -7.08 10.37
C ALA A 147 -10.53 -8.59 10.50
N LYS A 148 -9.47 -9.33 10.81
CA LYS A 148 -9.53 -10.78 11.06
C LYS A 148 -10.39 -11.12 12.27
N ALA A 149 -10.24 -10.38 13.37
CA ALA A 149 -11.08 -10.54 14.57
C ALA A 149 -12.57 -10.28 14.24
N GLY A 150 -12.87 -9.39 13.33
CA GLY A 150 -14.20 -9.12 12.78
C GLY A 150 -14.67 -10.14 11.73
N GLY A 151 -13.91 -11.18 11.44
CA GLY A 151 -14.27 -12.23 10.49
C GLY A 151 -14.06 -11.87 9.03
N VAL A 152 -13.39 -10.77 8.72
CA VAL A 152 -13.05 -10.38 7.34
C VAL A 152 -12.00 -11.33 6.78
N SER A 153 -12.34 -12.01 5.70
CA SER A 153 -11.45 -12.99 5.04
C SER A 153 -10.86 -12.48 3.72
N VAL A 154 -11.46 -11.46 3.12
CA VAL A 154 -11.03 -10.88 1.85
C VAL A 154 -10.34 -9.56 2.10
N MET A 155 -9.02 -9.59 2.11
CA MET A 155 -8.16 -8.41 2.35
C MET A 155 -7.03 -8.37 1.33
N ARG A 156 -6.69 -7.17 0.86
CA ARG A 156 -5.54 -6.96 -0.02
C ARG A 156 -4.88 -5.61 0.22
N GLN A 157 -3.56 -5.61 0.23
CA GLN A 157 -2.81 -4.38 0.24
C GLN A 157 -2.98 -3.62 -1.09
N VAL A 158 -3.20 -2.30 -0.99
CA VAL A 158 -2.99 -1.38 -2.09
C VAL A 158 -1.48 -1.19 -2.25
N GLY A 159 -0.95 -1.16 -3.40
CA GLY A 159 0.49 -1.02 -3.63
C GLY A 159 0.75 -0.13 -4.82
N GLU A 160 1.65 -0.58 -5.68
CA GLU A 160 2.02 0.10 -6.92
C GLU A 160 0.82 0.31 -7.84
N GLY A 161 0.75 1.51 -8.43
CA GLY A 161 -0.36 1.99 -9.26
C GLY A 161 -1.56 2.49 -8.46
N GLY A 162 -1.44 2.54 -7.12
CA GLY A 162 -2.41 3.13 -6.21
C GLY A 162 -3.76 2.43 -6.16
N ILE A 163 -4.75 3.15 -5.63
CA ILE A 163 -6.08 2.59 -5.36
C ILE A 163 -6.82 2.17 -6.64
N PHE A 164 -6.67 2.91 -7.74
CA PHE A 164 -7.35 2.55 -8.99
C PHE A 164 -6.84 1.22 -9.56
N ALA A 165 -5.53 0.99 -9.52
CA ALA A 165 -4.96 -0.29 -9.94
C ALA A 165 -5.42 -1.44 -9.03
N ALA A 166 -5.48 -1.21 -7.72
CA ALA A 166 -5.95 -2.22 -6.76
C ALA A 166 -7.42 -2.58 -6.99
N LEU A 167 -8.31 -1.60 -7.15
CA LEU A 167 -9.74 -1.80 -7.44
C LEU A 167 -9.96 -2.53 -8.78
N TYR A 168 -9.21 -2.15 -9.82
CA TYR A 168 -9.29 -2.82 -11.11
C TYR A 168 -8.89 -4.30 -11.02
N ARG A 169 -7.76 -4.58 -10.33
CA ARG A 169 -7.28 -5.96 -10.12
C ARG A 169 -8.29 -6.78 -9.30
N LEU A 170 -8.84 -6.18 -8.23
CA LEU A 170 -9.89 -6.78 -7.40
C LEU A 170 -11.05 -7.25 -8.26
N ALA A 171 -11.69 -6.34 -8.97
CA ALA A 171 -12.85 -6.65 -9.79
C ALA A 171 -12.56 -7.69 -10.88
N LYS A 172 -11.36 -7.62 -11.49
CA LYS A 172 -10.93 -8.57 -12.53
C LYS A 172 -10.71 -9.98 -11.98
N GLU A 173 -10.04 -10.10 -10.84
CA GLU A 173 -9.73 -11.40 -10.21
C GLU A 173 -10.99 -12.07 -9.66
N ALA A 174 -11.93 -11.28 -9.14
CA ALA A 174 -13.20 -11.75 -8.62
C ALA A 174 -14.27 -12.00 -9.71
N ASP A 175 -14.01 -11.59 -10.94
CA ASP A 175 -14.99 -11.63 -12.04
C ASP A 175 -16.30 -10.91 -11.64
N THR A 176 -16.18 -9.70 -11.08
CA THR A 176 -17.29 -8.88 -10.58
C THR A 176 -17.12 -7.42 -10.99
N GLY A 177 -18.20 -6.65 -10.89
CA GLY A 177 -18.15 -5.20 -10.98
C GLY A 177 -17.97 -4.54 -9.62
N LEU A 178 -17.79 -3.24 -9.65
CA LEU A 178 -17.80 -2.41 -8.45
C LEU A 178 -18.23 -0.97 -8.77
N VAL A 179 -18.76 -0.31 -7.76
CA VAL A 179 -19.03 1.14 -7.77
C VAL A 179 -18.36 1.74 -6.54
N VAL A 180 -17.51 2.72 -6.74
CA VAL A 180 -16.81 3.43 -5.66
C VAL A 180 -17.05 4.93 -5.74
N ASP A 181 -17.18 5.58 -4.58
CA ASP A 181 -17.27 7.03 -4.47
C ASP A 181 -15.87 7.63 -4.28
N LEU A 182 -15.47 8.47 -5.22
CA LEU A 182 -14.18 9.14 -5.17
C LEU A 182 -14.02 10.02 -3.92
N LYS A 183 -15.11 10.64 -3.47
CA LYS A 183 -15.12 11.54 -2.30
C LYS A 183 -15.00 10.78 -0.98
N ALA A 184 -15.37 9.51 -0.96
CA ALA A 184 -15.25 8.66 0.21
C ALA A 184 -13.81 8.13 0.42
N MET A 185 -12.92 8.26 -0.57
CA MET A 185 -11.53 7.80 -0.46
C MET A 185 -10.70 8.77 0.38
N PRO A 186 -10.21 8.36 1.56
CA PRO A 186 -9.43 9.26 2.41
C PRO A 186 -8.08 9.59 1.77
N VAL A 187 -7.71 10.85 1.79
CA VAL A 187 -6.40 11.34 1.34
C VAL A 187 -5.92 12.45 2.27
N ARG A 188 -4.63 12.48 2.58
CA ARG A 188 -4.02 13.52 3.42
C ARG A 188 -3.79 14.78 2.59
N GLN A 189 -3.93 15.95 3.24
CA GLN A 189 -3.66 17.23 2.61
C GLN A 189 -2.22 17.29 2.09
N GLU A 190 -1.28 16.75 2.83
CA GLU A 190 0.14 16.71 2.46
C GLU A 190 0.36 15.93 1.15
N THR A 191 -0.37 14.84 0.96
CA THR A 191 -0.36 14.07 -0.30
C THR A 191 -0.91 14.91 -1.45
N ILE A 192 -2.03 15.59 -1.25
CA ILE A 192 -2.65 16.46 -2.26
C ILE A 192 -1.67 17.56 -2.70
N GLU A 193 -1.10 18.30 -1.75
CA GLU A 193 -0.19 19.41 -2.01
C GLU A 193 1.08 18.97 -2.78
N ILE A 194 1.65 17.82 -2.40
CA ILE A 194 2.82 17.26 -3.11
C ILE A 194 2.42 16.79 -4.51
N CYS A 195 1.28 16.12 -4.64
CA CYS A 195 0.77 15.67 -5.93
C CYS A 195 0.47 16.85 -6.88
N GLU A 196 -0.13 17.92 -6.38
CA GLU A 196 -0.38 19.14 -7.17
C GLU A 196 0.93 19.78 -7.66
N TYR A 197 1.93 19.87 -6.78
CA TYR A 197 3.23 20.46 -7.12
C TYR A 197 3.93 19.69 -8.24
N TYR A 198 3.92 18.36 -8.20
CA TYR A 198 4.53 17.50 -9.23
C TYR A 198 3.57 17.06 -10.34
N LYS A 199 2.31 17.48 -10.33
CA LYS A 199 1.27 17.09 -11.29
C LYS A 199 1.04 15.58 -11.33
N LEU A 200 1.02 14.96 -10.14
CA LEU A 200 0.75 13.54 -9.95
C LEU A 200 -0.73 13.31 -9.62
N ASN A 201 -1.22 12.12 -9.95
CA ASN A 201 -2.55 11.68 -9.55
C ASN A 201 -2.48 10.87 -8.24
N PRO A 202 -2.99 11.36 -7.09
CA PRO A 202 -2.90 10.65 -5.82
C PRO A 202 -3.58 9.28 -5.82
N TYR A 203 -4.57 9.06 -6.67
CA TYR A 203 -5.27 7.78 -6.80
C TYR A 203 -4.47 6.70 -7.56
N GLN A 204 -3.43 7.10 -8.28
CA GLN A 204 -2.52 6.23 -9.03
C GLN A 204 -1.11 6.21 -8.43
N LEU A 205 -0.94 6.76 -7.24
CA LEU A 205 0.31 6.85 -6.52
C LEU A 205 0.45 5.68 -5.54
N ALA A 206 1.63 5.09 -5.44
CA ALA A 206 1.94 3.96 -4.57
C ALA A 206 1.39 4.15 -3.14
N SER A 207 0.69 3.15 -2.64
CA SER A 207 -0.13 3.25 -1.42
C SER A 207 0.07 2.05 -0.48
N THR A 208 1.31 1.58 -0.30
CA THR A 208 1.62 0.58 0.74
C THR A 208 1.13 1.05 2.10
N GLY A 209 0.51 0.14 2.85
CA GLY A 209 -0.10 0.43 4.16
C GLY A 209 -1.61 0.61 4.12
N ASN A 210 -2.18 0.85 2.94
CA ASN A 210 -3.63 0.78 2.76
C ASN A 210 -4.06 -0.65 2.52
N ILE A 211 -5.12 -1.08 3.18
CA ILE A 211 -5.73 -2.40 2.97
C ILE A 211 -7.15 -2.21 2.44
N LEU A 212 -7.43 -2.82 1.29
CA LEU A 212 -8.79 -3.03 0.80
C LEU A 212 -9.38 -4.26 1.49
N MET A 213 -10.59 -4.14 1.98
CA MET A 213 -11.34 -5.18 2.68
C MET A 213 -12.74 -5.32 2.09
N ILE A 214 -13.19 -6.55 1.93
CA ILE A 214 -14.55 -6.85 1.46
C ILE A 214 -15.32 -7.52 2.58
N CYS A 215 -16.48 -6.97 2.94
CA CYS A 215 -17.33 -7.49 4.01
C CYS A 215 -18.80 -7.16 3.77
N ASP A 216 -19.67 -7.78 4.57
CA ASP A 216 -21.12 -7.59 4.46
C ASP A 216 -21.60 -6.32 5.17
N ASP A 217 -20.86 -5.84 6.18
CA ASP A 217 -21.16 -4.63 6.95
C ASP A 217 -19.90 -3.77 7.06
N GLY A 218 -19.71 -2.89 6.10
CA GLY A 218 -18.54 -2.03 6.01
C GLY A 218 -18.51 -0.96 7.11
N GLU A 219 -19.65 -0.44 7.53
CA GLU A 219 -19.69 0.59 8.58
C GLU A 219 -19.32 0.00 9.95
N ALA A 220 -19.80 -1.19 10.28
CA ALA A 220 -19.42 -1.87 11.52
C ALA A 220 -17.90 -2.18 11.55
N LEU A 221 -17.32 -2.56 10.41
CA LEU A 221 -15.88 -2.76 10.29
C LEU A 221 -15.11 -1.44 10.42
N ALA A 222 -15.54 -0.38 9.75
CA ALA A 222 -14.92 0.93 9.83
C ALA A 222 -14.97 1.48 11.27
N ASP A 223 -16.08 1.30 11.97
CA ASP A 223 -16.23 1.69 13.39
C ASP A 223 -15.30 0.88 14.30
N ALA A 224 -15.13 -0.43 14.04
CA ALA A 224 -14.19 -1.25 14.81
C ALA A 224 -12.74 -0.79 14.60
N LEU A 225 -12.37 -0.43 13.38
CA LEU A 225 -11.05 0.10 13.05
C LEU A 225 -10.81 1.48 13.70
N ARG A 226 -11.79 2.38 13.65
CA ARG A 226 -11.70 3.71 14.28
C ARG A 226 -11.55 3.63 15.80
N LYS A 227 -12.16 2.65 16.48
CA LYS A 227 -11.96 2.40 17.92
C LYS A 227 -10.52 2.02 18.27
N GLU A 228 -9.80 1.44 17.33
CA GLU A 228 -8.38 1.13 17.44
C GLU A 228 -7.49 2.24 16.81
N GLU A 229 -8.01 3.46 16.75
CA GLU A 229 -7.31 4.66 16.24
C GLU A 229 -6.81 4.52 14.78
N THR A 230 -7.50 3.72 13.99
CA THR A 230 -7.20 3.54 12.57
C THR A 230 -8.29 4.18 11.72
N GLU A 231 -7.89 5.10 10.84
CA GLU A 231 -8.80 5.66 9.85
C GLU A 231 -9.30 4.57 8.90
N ALA A 232 -10.60 4.54 8.65
CA ALA A 232 -11.22 3.61 7.70
C ALA A 232 -12.51 4.21 7.15
N ALA A 233 -12.78 3.93 5.88
CA ALA A 233 -13.97 4.40 5.18
C ALA A 233 -14.56 3.31 4.28
N VAL A 234 -15.89 3.25 4.22
CA VAL A 234 -16.60 2.52 3.17
C VAL A 234 -16.52 3.37 1.90
N ILE A 235 -15.79 2.88 0.89
CA ILE A 235 -15.54 3.62 -0.34
C ILE A 235 -16.45 3.17 -1.50
N GLY A 236 -17.24 2.13 -1.32
CA GLY A 236 -18.13 1.61 -2.36
C GLY A 236 -18.59 0.19 -2.08
N ARG A 237 -19.05 -0.48 -3.13
CA ARG A 237 -19.57 -1.85 -3.05
C ARG A 237 -19.33 -2.64 -4.32
N LEU A 238 -19.35 -3.97 -4.19
CA LEU A 238 -19.35 -4.91 -5.32
C LEU A 238 -20.72 -4.94 -6.01
N THR A 239 -20.71 -5.17 -7.33
CA THR A 239 -21.93 -5.28 -8.16
C THR A 239 -21.96 -6.62 -8.88
N ASP A 240 -23.14 -6.99 -9.39
CA ASP A 240 -23.38 -8.24 -10.12
C ASP A 240 -23.03 -8.18 -11.61
N ASN A 241 -22.56 -7.03 -12.08
CA ASN A 241 -22.07 -6.82 -13.45
C ASN A 241 -20.54 -6.83 -13.51
N ASN A 242 -19.98 -6.43 -14.65
CA ASN A 242 -18.52 -6.35 -14.85
C ASN A 242 -18.01 -4.90 -14.92
N ASP A 243 -18.85 -3.92 -14.62
CA ASP A 243 -18.49 -2.51 -14.69
C ASP A 243 -17.64 -2.08 -13.49
N LYS A 244 -16.63 -1.28 -13.72
CA LYS A 244 -15.74 -0.73 -12.71
C LYS A 244 -15.93 0.77 -12.69
N ILE A 245 -16.82 1.23 -11.84
CA ILE A 245 -17.35 2.60 -11.85
C ILE A 245 -16.76 3.41 -10.71
N ILE A 246 -16.33 4.63 -11.04
CA ILE A 246 -16.03 5.70 -10.10
C ILE A 246 -17.14 6.72 -10.19
N GLN A 247 -17.75 7.05 -9.06
CA GLN A 247 -18.67 8.17 -8.91
C GLN A 247 -17.95 9.36 -8.27
N ASN A 248 -18.22 10.55 -8.78
CA ASN A 248 -17.80 11.82 -8.20
C ASN A 248 -18.98 12.81 -8.23
N GLY A 249 -19.88 12.66 -7.26
CA GLY A 249 -21.17 13.34 -7.31
C GLY A 249 -22.03 12.80 -8.46
N GLU A 250 -22.36 13.66 -9.44
CA GLU A 250 -23.13 13.28 -10.63
C GLU A 250 -22.26 12.71 -11.76
N ASP A 251 -20.95 12.93 -11.69
CA ASP A 251 -20.01 12.43 -12.70
C ASP A 251 -19.76 10.93 -12.50
N ILE A 252 -19.89 10.16 -13.58
CA ILE A 252 -19.62 8.72 -13.63
C ILE A 252 -18.47 8.48 -14.61
N ARG A 253 -17.48 7.71 -14.17
CA ARG A 253 -16.33 7.30 -14.98
C ARG A 253 -16.04 5.83 -14.77
N TYR A 254 -15.40 5.19 -15.76
CA TYR A 254 -14.88 3.84 -15.61
C TYR A 254 -13.44 3.88 -15.11
N ILE A 255 -13.06 2.89 -14.29
CA ILE A 255 -11.67 2.68 -13.92
C ILE A 255 -10.95 2.09 -15.14
N ASP A 256 -9.95 2.79 -15.62
CA ASP A 256 -9.09 2.35 -16.70
C ASP A 256 -8.20 1.17 -16.29
N ARG A 257 -7.63 0.47 -17.28
CA ARG A 257 -6.60 -0.53 -17.02
C ARG A 257 -5.44 0.11 -16.27
N PRO A 258 -4.80 -0.63 -15.32
CA PRO A 258 -3.68 -0.11 -14.56
C PRO A 258 -2.60 0.49 -15.46
N ALA A 259 -2.26 1.75 -15.20
CA ALA A 259 -1.13 2.45 -15.79
C ALA A 259 0.12 2.26 -14.89
N PRO A 260 1.33 2.59 -15.38
CA PRO A 260 2.50 2.71 -14.51
C PRO A 260 2.24 3.66 -13.34
N ASP A 261 2.90 3.40 -12.21
CA ASP A 261 2.78 4.26 -11.04
C ASP A 261 3.19 5.71 -11.34
N GLU A 262 2.52 6.66 -10.71
CA GLU A 262 2.79 8.09 -10.88
C GLU A 262 4.23 8.48 -10.48
N LEU A 263 4.88 7.70 -9.61
CA LEU A 263 6.29 7.88 -9.27
C LEU A 263 7.24 7.76 -10.47
N MET A 264 6.82 7.10 -11.54
CA MET A 264 7.62 6.99 -12.76
C MET A 264 7.74 8.31 -13.54
N LYS A 265 7.01 9.36 -13.12
CA LYS A 265 7.06 10.70 -13.74
C LYS A 265 8.09 11.63 -13.10
N ILE A 266 8.69 11.24 -11.99
CA ILE A 266 9.63 12.04 -11.17
C ILE A 266 11.00 11.34 -10.94
#